data_a01234633faff559341a66c624edb8b4
#
_entry.id   a01234633faff559341a66c624edb8b4
#
_cell.length_a   1.000
_cell.length_b   1.000
_cell.length_c   1.000
_cell.angle_alpha   90.00
_cell.angle_beta   90.00
_cell.angle_gamma   90.00
#
_symmetry.space_group_name_H-M   'P 1'
#
loop_
_entity.id
_entity.type
_entity.pdbx_description
1 polymer ?
#
loop_
_entity_poly.entity_id
_entity_poly.type
_entity_poly.pdbx_seq_one_letter_code
_entity_poly.pdbx_strand_id
1 'polypeptide(L)'
;MTKMPKFNKHPLPGDSITWRNGGFTLTARVEFDDVTEPGEFDGYSEEDIKRWEADGWCYVGIVVTAEYKGWLLCDPAARLFGLECGLAEDSGDYLSEIAAAMLIEEFQVAKAELAKLRTITNTEE
;
A
#
# COMPACT_ATOMS: atom_id res chain seq x y z
N MET A 1 2.30 1.97 -21.35
CA MET A 1 2.36 1.95 -19.89
C MET A 1 1.00 2.32 -19.29
N THR A 2 0.53 1.56 -18.34
CA THR A 2 -0.74 1.82 -17.70
C THR A 2 -0.62 3.01 -16.74
N LYS A 3 -1.64 3.86 -16.73
CA LYS A 3 -1.67 5.00 -15.82
C LYS A 3 -1.70 4.52 -14.36
N MET A 4 -0.97 5.20 -13.48
CA MET A 4 -0.96 4.90 -12.06
C MET A 4 -2.34 5.13 -11.45
N PRO A 5 -2.95 4.12 -10.80
CA PRO A 5 -4.27 4.28 -10.19
C PRO A 5 -4.21 5.12 -8.91
N LYS A 6 -5.37 5.60 -8.48
CA LYS A 6 -5.51 6.38 -7.25
C LYS A 6 -6.70 5.87 -6.44
N PHE A 7 -6.60 6.01 -5.13
CA PHE A 7 -7.74 5.77 -4.25
C PHE A 7 -8.78 6.87 -4.41
N ASN A 8 -9.99 6.60 -3.94
CA ASN A 8 -11.04 7.60 -3.81
C ASN A 8 -10.60 8.69 -2.83
N LYS A 9 -11.32 9.82 -2.82
CA LYS A 9 -11.03 10.93 -1.93
C LYS A 9 -11.03 10.51 -0.46
N HIS A 10 -11.90 9.58 -0.09
CA HIS A 10 -12.04 9.07 1.28
C HIS A 10 -11.89 7.55 1.29
N PRO A 11 -10.65 7.02 1.24
CA PRO A 11 -10.44 5.58 1.24
C PRO A 11 -10.85 4.96 2.57
N LEU A 12 -11.32 3.72 2.50
CA LEU A 12 -11.71 2.95 3.68
C LEU A 12 -10.87 1.67 3.75
N PRO A 13 -10.68 1.09 4.94
CA PRO A 13 -10.07 -0.24 5.04
C PRO A 13 -10.79 -1.23 4.13
N GLY A 14 -10.04 -2.01 3.38
CA GLY A 14 -10.56 -2.92 2.37
C GLY A 14 -10.51 -2.38 0.95
N ASP A 15 -10.37 -1.07 0.77
CA ASP A 15 -10.22 -0.49 -0.56
C ASP A 15 -8.87 -0.89 -1.16
N SER A 16 -8.86 -1.08 -2.47
CA SER A 16 -7.64 -1.45 -3.18
C SER A 16 -7.57 -0.75 -4.53
N ILE A 17 -6.33 -0.61 -5.00
CA ILE A 17 -6.05 -0.14 -6.36
C ILE A 17 -5.11 -1.14 -7.01
N THR A 18 -5.25 -1.32 -8.31
CA THR A 18 -4.48 -2.29 -9.07
C THR A 18 -3.77 -1.60 -10.22
N TRP A 19 -2.47 -1.90 -10.37
CA TRP A 19 -1.64 -1.37 -11.44
C TRP A 19 -1.09 -2.53 -12.26
N ARG A 20 -1.39 -2.52 -13.56
CA ARG A 20 -0.92 -3.54 -14.48
C ARG A 20 0.14 -2.97 -15.39
N ASN A 21 1.26 -3.66 -15.49
CA ASN A 21 2.38 -3.21 -16.30
C ASN A 21 3.18 -4.42 -16.78
N GLY A 22 3.25 -4.64 -18.10
CA GLY A 22 4.12 -5.65 -18.69
C GLY A 22 3.89 -7.08 -18.20
N GLY A 23 2.65 -7.47 -17.98
CA GLY A 23 2.31 -8.80 -17.46
C GLY A 23 2.28 -8.88 -15.94
N PHE A 24 2.80 -7.86 -15.26
CA PHE A 24 2.73 -7.75 -13.81
C PHE A 24 1.42 -7.11 -13.37
N THR A 25 0.87 -7.61 -12.29
CA THR A 25 -0.30 -7.04 -11.62
C THR A 25 0.10 -6.77 -10.17
N LEU A 26 0.10 -5.51 -9.80
CA LEU A 26 0.41 -5.10 -8.43
C LEU A 26 -0.84 -4.48 -7.81
N THR A 27 -1.13 -4.87 -6.59
CA THR A 27 -2.30 -4.40 -5.87
C THR A 27 -1.88 -3.78 -4.56
N ALA A 28 -2.35 -2.56 -4.30
CA ALA A 28 -2.17 -1.89 -3.01
C ALA A 28 -3.52 -1.85 -2.31
N ARG A 29 -3.57 -2.41 -1.11
CA ARG A 29 -4.81 -2.49 -0.32
C ARG A 29 -4.65 -1.73 0.98
N VAL A 30 -5.70 -1.00 1.35
CA VAL A 30 -5.77 -0.32 2.64
C VAL A 30 -6.25 -1.31 3.69
N GLU A 31 -5.50 -1.45 4.77
CA GLU A 31 -5.87 -2.31 5.90
C GLU A 31 -5.98 -1.46 7.17
N PHE A 32 -6.90 -1.82 8.05
CA PHE A 32 -7.04 -1.13 9.33
C PHE A 32 -5.82 -1.42 10.21
N ASP A 33 -5.32 -0.37 10.87
CA ASP A 33 -4.20 -0.47 11.82
C ASP A 33 -4.77 -0.30 13.23
N ASP A 34 -4.88 -1.38 13.98
CA ASP A 34 -5.40 -1.38 15.34
C ASP A 34 -4.33 -1.30 16.41
N VAL A 35 -3.08 -1.10 16.02
CA VAL A 35 -1.93 -1.06 16.93
C VAL A 35 -1.43 0.36 17.17
N THR A 36 -1.37 1.17 16.13
CA THR A 36 -0.84 2.53 16.22
C THR A 36 -1.79 3.47 16.96
N GLU A 37 -1.26 4.28 17.85
CA GLU A 37 -2.02 5.25 18.64
C GLU A 37 -1.38 6.64 18.55
N PRO A 38 -2.18 7.73 18.52
CA PRO A 38 -1.61 9.08 18.41
C PRO A 38 -0.76 9.51 19.59
N GLY A 39 -0.96 8.91 20.77
CA GLY A 39 -0.14 9.19 21.96
C GLY A 39 1.32 8.76 21.82
N GLU A 40 1.64 7.94 20.83
CA GLU A 40 3.01 7.51 20.54
C GLU A 40 3.82 8.61 19.84
N PHE A 41 3.17 9.63 19.33
CA PHE A 41 3.79 10.68 18.53
C PHE A 41 3.56 12.06 19.13
N ASP A 42 4.52 12.95 18.95
CA ASP A 42 4.35 14.36 19.27
C ASP A 42 3.65 15.06 18.09
N GLY A 43 2.97 16.13 18.37
CA GLY A 43 2.41 16.98 17.32
C GLY A 43 0.90 16.89 17.10
N TYR A 44 0.23 15.94 17.74
CA TYR A 44 -1.23 15.91 17.70
C TYR A 44 -1.81 16.83 18.79
N SER A 45 -2.87 17.56 18.43
CA SER A 45 -3.61 18.34 19.40
C SER A 45 -4.49 17.44 20.27
N GLU A 46 -4.93 17.94 21.41
CA GLU A 46 -5.87 17.20 22.26
C GLU A 46 -7.20 16.92 21.51
N GLU A 47 -7.60 17.87 20.67
CA GLU A 47 -8.79 17.72 19.85
C GLU A 47 -8.66 16.59 18.84
N ASP A 48 -7.50 16.48 18.19
CA ASP A 48 -7.23 15.40 17.23
C ASP A 48 -7.28 14.03 17.93
N ILE A 49 -6.70 13.94 19.12
CA ILE A 49 -6.69 12.68 19.89
C ILE A 49 -8.12 12.31 20.30
N LYS A 50 -8.92 13.28 20.72
CA LYS A 50 -10.33 13.02 21.07
C LYS A 50 -11.13 12.54 19.87
N ARG A 51 -10.88 13.11 18.69
CA ARG A 51 -11.54 12.67 17.46
C ARG A 51 -11.16 11.23 17.13
N TRP A 52 -9.90 10.86 17.32
CA TRP A 52 -9.44 9.50 17.10
C TRP A 52 -10.12 8.52 18.06
N GLU A 53 -10.20 8.87 19.35
CA GLU A 53 -10.89 8.06 20.35
C GLU A 53 -12.38 7.88 20.04
N ALA A 54 -12.98 8.85 19.36
CA ALA A 54 -14.38 8.82 18.95
C ALA A 54 -14.57 8.27 17.54
N ASP A 55 -13.54 7.61 16.96
CA ASP A 55 -13.56 7.05 15.62
C ASP A 55 -13.74 8.09 14.50
N GLY A 56 -13.35 9.35 14.76
CA GLY A 56 -13.42 10.41 13.76
C GLY A 56 -12.34 10.32 12.70
N TRP A 57 -11.27 9.60 12.97
CA TRP A 57 -10.22 9.22 12.01
C TRP A 57 -9.50 8.00 12.56
N CYS A 58 -8.69 7.37 11.75
CA CYS A 58 -7.99 6.15 12.18
C CYS A 58 -6.61 6.05 11.53
N TYR A 59 -5.84 5.07 11.97
CA TYR A 59 -4.62 4.67 11.28
C TYR A 59 -4.92 3.49 10.36
N VAL A 60 -4.23 3.47 9.25
CA VAL A 60 -4.30 2.37 8.29
C VAL A 60 -2.90 1.98 7.86
N GLY A 61 -2.81 0.83 7.20
CA GLY A 61 -1.62 0.41 6.50
C GLY A 61 -1.93 0.24 5.03
N ILE A 62 -0.88 0.24 4.22
CA ILE A 62 -0.96 -0.14 2.82
C ILE A 62 -0.14 -1.41 2.66
N VAL A 63 -0.77 -2.42 2.07
CA VAL A 63 -0.15 -3.72 1.79
C VAL A 63 -0.13 -3.92 0.29
N VAL A 64 1.04 -4.24 -0.26
CA VAL A 64 1.21 -4.45 -1.70
C VAL A 64 1.47 -5.92 -1.97
N THR A 65 0.80 -6.46 -2.99
CA THR A 65 1.06 -7.79 -3.52
C THR A 65 1.48 -7.66 -4.98
N ALA A 66 2.26 -8.61 -5.48
CA ALA A 66 2.75 -8.60 -6.85
C ALA A 66 2.57 -9.97 -7.49
N GLU A 67 1.97 -9.99 -8.69
CA GLU A 67 1.76 -11.19 -9.49
C GLU A 67 2.34 -10.99 -10.89
N TYR A 68 2.74 -12.08 -11.51
CA TYR A 68 3.14 -12.09 -12.92
C TYR A 68 2.34 -13.15 -13.64
N LYS A 69 1.48 -12.73 -14.58
CA LYS A 69 0.62 -13.62 -15.37
C LYS A 69 -0.13 -14.64 -14.50
N GLY A 70 -0.66 -14.18 -13.37
CA GLY A 70 -1.43 -15.00 -12.45
C GLY A 70 -0.62 -15.74 -11.40
N TRP A 71 0.74 -15.70 -11.47
CA TRP A 71 1.59 -16.31 -10.47
C TRP A 71 1.94 -15.28 -9.39
N LEU A 72 1.64 -15.63 -8.14
CA LEU A 72 1.96 -14.77 -7.01
C LEU A 72 3.46 -14.79 -6.77
N LEU A 73 4.12 -13.63 -6.92
CA LEU A 73 5.56 -13.51 -6.72
C LEU A 73 5.90 -13.12 -5.28
N CYS A 74 5.14 -12.19 -4.73
CA CYS A 74 5.35 -11.68 -3.38
C CYS A 74 4.00 -11.43 -2.71
N ASP A 75 3.80 -12.00 -1.52
CA ASP A 75 2.56 -11.83 -0.75
C ASP A 75 2.87 -11.88 0.75
N PRO A 76 2.91 -10.75 1.44
CA PRO A 76 2.91 -9.40 0.86
C PRO A 76 4.30 -9.01 0.37
N ALA A 77 4.35 -8.21 -0.70
CA ALA A 77 5.60 -7.67 -1.21
C ALA A 77 6.10 -6.56 -0.30
N ALA A 78 5.20 -5.70 0.19
CA ALA A 78 5.54 -4.59 1.07
C ALA A 78 4.37 -4.27 1.99
N ARG A 79 4.70 -3.71 3.16
CA ARG A 79 3.72 -3.25 4.15
C ARG A 79 4.22 -1.95 4.76
N LEU A 80 3.31 -0.99 4.94
CA LEU A 80 3.60 0.25 5.64
C LEU A 80 2.38 0.64 6.45
N PHE A 81 2.51 0.67 7.77
CA PHE A 81 1.44 0.98 8.70
C PHE A 81 1.68 2.31 9.41
N GLY A 82 0.72 2.75 10.22
CA GLY A 82 0.82 4.02 10.93
C GLY A 82 0.47 5.22 10.07
N LEU A 83 -0.32 5.03 9.02
CA LEU A 83 -0.73 6.09 8.12
C LEU A 83 -2.07 6.67 8.55
N GLU A 84 -2.18 7.99 8.59
CA GLU A 84 -3.42 8.68 8.97
C GLU A 84 -4.47 8.55 7.87
N CYS A 85 -5.70 8.25 8.28
CA CYS A 85 -6.83 8.14 7.37
C CYS A 85 -8.03 8.89 7.96
N GLY A 86 -8.47 9.94 7.29
CA GLY A 86 -9.60 10.74 7.72
C GLY A 86 -9.26 11.92 8.62
N LEU A 87 -8.00 12.08 9.04
CA LEU A 87 -7.59 13.24 9.82
C LEU A 87 -7.61 14.51 8.96
N ALA A 88 -7.05 14.43 7.76
CA ALA A 88 -7.08 15.50 6.78
C ALA A 88 -8.15 15.21 5.73
N GLU A 89 -8.66 16.27 5.08
CA GLU A 89 -9.69 16.13 4.03
C GLU A 89 -9.22 15.36 2.81
N ASP A 90 -7.93 15.38 2.53
CA ASP A 90 -7.35 14.79 1.32
C ASP A 90 -6.63 13.46 1.58
N SER A 91 -7.18 12.63 2.48
CA SER A 91 -6.58 11.33 2.78
C SER A 91 -6.39 10.47 1.54
N GLY A 92 -7.29 10.55 0.56
CA GLY A 92 -7.18 9.82 -0.70
C GLY A 92 -5.93 10.18 -1.47
N ASP A 93 -5.60 11.47 -1.57
CA ASP A 93 -4.39 11.93 -2.27
C ASP A 93 -3.13 11.51 -1.51
N TYR A 94 -3.12 11.68 -0.20
CA TYR A 94 -2.02 11.28 0.68
C TYR A 94 -1.72 9.79 0.55
N LEU A 95 -2.74 8.95 0.71
CA LEU A 95 -2.59 7.50 0.62
C LEU A 95 -2.23 7.06 -0.81
N SER A 96 -2.76 7.74 -1.82
CA SER A 96 -2.44 7.43 -3.22
C SER A 96 -0.99 7.72 -3.55
N GLU A 97 -0.42 8.80 -3.03
CA GLU A 97 0.99 9.12 -3.24
C GLU A 97 1.89 8.05 -2.61
N ILE A 98 1.57 7.62 -1.39
CA ILE A 98 2.32 6.57 -0.70
C ILE A 98 2.19 5.26 -1.47
N ALA A 99 0.98 4.89 -1.86
CA ALA A 99 0.73 3.66 -2.61
C ALA A 99 1.48 3.66 -3.94
N ALA A 100 1.48 4.80 -4.66
CA ALA A 100 2.20 4.90 -5.94
C ALA A 100 3.69 4.64 -5.76
N ALA A 101 4.31 5.23 -4.75
CA ALA A 101 5.73 5.00 -4.47
C ALA A 101 6.00 3.53 -4.14
N MET A 102 5.13 2.90 -3.34
CA MET A 102 5.26 1.49 -2.99
C MET A 102 5.09 0.58 -4.20
N LEU A 103 4.10 0.88 -5.06
CA LEU A 103 3.84 0.09 -6.27
C LEU A 103 5.03 0.16 -7.24
N ILE A 104 5.60 1.33 -7.43
CA ILE A 104 6.76 1.51 -8.31
C ILE A 104 7.96 0.74 -7.77
N GLU A 105 8.24 0.85 -6.47
CA GLU A 105 9.35 0.14 -5.84
C GLU A 105 9.16 -1.38 -5.94
N GLU A 106 7.97 -1.88 -5.63
CA GLU A 106 7.70 -3.31 -5.67
C GLU A 106 7.66 -3.87 -7.09
N PHE A 107 7.33 -3.04 -8.08
CA PHE A 107 7.44 -3.44 -9.47
C PHE A 107 8.90 -3.75 -9.82
N GLN A 108 9.85 -2.93 -9.37
CA GLN A 108 11.27 -3.19 -9.59
C GLN A 108 11.73 -4.48 -8.88
N VAL A 109 11.27 -4.67 -7.63
CA VAL A 109 11.57 -5.89 -6.87
C VAL A 109 10.99 -7.11 -7.58
N ALA A 110 9.75 -7.04 -8.04
CA ALA A 110 9.09 -8.16 -8.73
C ALA A 110 9.80 -8.52 -10.04
N LYS A 111 10.25 -7.52 -10.80
CA LYS A 111 11.03 -7.77 -12.02
C LYS A 111 12.34 -8.48 -11.71
N ALA A 112 13.02 -8.07 -10.65
CA ALA A 112 14.25 -8.70 -10.22
C ALA A 112 14.03 -10.15 -9.77
N GLU A 113 12.96 -10.40 -9.03
CA GLU A 113 12.61 -11.76 -8.61
C GLU A 113 12.28 -12.65 -9.80
N LEU A 114 11.54 -12.15 -10.78
CA LEU A 114 11.24 -12.92 -11.98
C LEU A 114 12.50 -13.25 -12.76
N ALA A 115 13.44 -12.31 -12.87
CA ALA A 115 14.72 -12.53 -13.54
C ALA A 115 15.52 -13.63 -12.84
N LYS A 116 15.54 -13.64 -11.51
CA LYS A 116 16.21 -14.69 -10.73
C LYS A 116 15.60 -16.07 -11.00
N LEU A 117 14.26 -16.16 -11.01
CA LEU A 117 13.58 -17.41 -11.27
C LEU A 117 13.89 -17.94 -12.67
N ARG A 118 13.95 -17.08 -13.66
CA ARG A 118 14.30 -17.45 -15.03
C ARG A 118 15.74 -17.93 -15.13
N THR A 119 16.65 -17.29 -14.40
CA THR A 119 18.07 -17.68 -14.37
C THR A 119 18.22 -19.07 -13.76
N ILE A 120 17.54 -19.34 -12.65
CA ILE A 120 17.56 -20.65 -11.98
C ILE A 120 17.05 -21.73 -12.94
N THR A 121 15.93 -21.48 -13.59
CA THR A 121 15.33 -22.41 -14.55
C THR A 121 16.30 -22.71 -15.71
N ASN A 122 16.94 -21.68 -16.25
CA ASN A 122 17.89 -21.85 -17.35
C ASN A 122 19.15 -22.62 -16.93
N THR A 123 19.58 -22.44 -15.68
CA THR A 123 20.78 -23.11 -15.16
C THR A 123 20.57 -24.61 -14.96
N GLU A 124 19.36 -25.02 -14.66
CA GLU A 124 19.02 -26.43 -14.42
C GLU A 124 18.96 -27.26 -15.70
N GLU A 125 18.94 -26.63 -16.84
CA GLU A 125 18.99 -27.32 -18.11
C GLU A 125 20.41 -27.71 -18.47
#